data_2131b15f1e1c171aedcb2ccc0cffa7a7
#
_entry.id   2131b15f1e1c171aedcb2ccc0cffa7a7
#
_cell.length_a   1.000
_cell.length_b   1.000
_cell.length_c   1.000
_cell.angle_alpha   90.00
_cell.angle_beta   90.00
_cell.angle_gamma   90.00
#
_symmetry.space_group_name_H-M   'P 1'
#
loop_
_entity.id
_entity.type
_entity.pdbx_description
1 polymer ?
#
loop_
_entity_poly.entity_id
_entity_poly.type
_entity_poly.pdbx_seq_one_letter_code
_entity_poly.pdbx_strand_id
1 'polypeptide(L)'
;MTKVMIVDDDRNTVKLLQTLLELDGYDVAVAPRGADVLPVAEQALPDIFLMDYHLADMDGVDVIRELRAHATFAKTPIIMTSGLDVEVEALEAGANVFIVKPFEPGDLPGLFTSLLAAGN
;
A
#
# COMPACT_ATOMS: atom_id res chain seq x y z
N MET A 1 11.46 -13.32 -1.23
CA MET A 1 10.45 -12.80 -2.17
C MET A 1 9.93 -11.47 -1.65
N THR A 2 9.66 -10.56 -2.57
CA THR A 2 9.10 -9.26 -2.20
C THR A 2 7.70 -9.43 -1.61
N LYS A 3 7.48 -8.82 -0.47
CA LYS A 3 6.19 -8.88 0.21
C LYS A 3 5.47 -7.55 0.08
N VAL A 4 4.25 -7.59 -0.44
CA VAL A 4 3.37 -6.42 -0.60
C VAL A 4 2.25 -6.51 0.42
N MET A 5 2.02 -5.41 1.15
CA MET A 5 0.83 -5.34 2.00
C MET A 5 -0.25 -4.53 1.28
N ILE A 6 -1.39 -5.16 1.06
CA ILE A 6 -2.57 -4.48 0.50
C ILE A 6 -3.42 -3.99 1.67
N VAL A 7 -3.69 -2.69 1.67
CA VAL A 7 -4.56 -2.05 2.67
C VAL A 7 -5.78 -1.49 1.93
N ASP A 8 -6.87 -2.23 1.98
CA ASP A 8 -8.10 -1.91 1.26
C ASP A 8 -9.25 -2.69 1.89
N ASP A 9 -10.41 -2.08 2.04
CA ASP A 9 -11.58 -2.73 2.63
C ASP A 9 -12.52 -3.35 1.60
N ASP A 10 -12.27 -3.15 0.32
CA ASP A 10 -13.06 -3.76 -0.76
C ASP A 10 -12.54 -5.17 -1.02
N ARG A 11 -13.31 -6.17 -0.58
CA ARG A 11 -12.92 -7.58 -0.69
C ARG A 11 -12.66 -8.02 -2.13
N ASN A 12 -13.44 -7.52 -3.08
CA ASN A 12 -13.28 -7.90 -4.49
C ASN A 12 -11.97 -7.36 -5.06
N THR A 13 -11.67 -6.11 -4.76
CA THR A 13 -10.41 -5.47 -5.18
C THR A 13 -9.23 -6.20 -4.56
N VAL A 14 -9.27 -6.48 -3.27
CA VAL A 14 -8.20 -7.20 -2.56
C VAL A 14 -7.97 -8.57 -3.16
N LYS A 15 -9.04 -9.33 -3.40
CA LYS A 15 -8.93 -10.69 -3.95
C LYS A 15 -8.31 -10.66 -5.34
N LEU A 16 -8.73 -9.73 -6.18
CA LEU A 16 -8.18 -9.60 -7.52
C LEU A 16 -6.70 -9.26 -7.49
N LEU A 17 -6.32 -8.23 -6.73
CA LEU A 17 -4.94 -7.79 -6.63
C LEU A 17 -4.06 -8.87 -6.02
N GLN A 18 -4.53 -9.51 -4.95
CA GLN A 18 -3.78 -10.59 -4.31
C GLN A 18 -3.51 -11.73 -5.28
N THR A 19 -4.53 -12.16 -6.02
CA THR A 19 -4.40 -13.24 -7.00
C THR A 19 -3.37 -12.88 -8.06
N LEU A 20 -3.47 -11.67 -8.64
CA LEU A 20 -2.56 -11.24 -9.71
C LEU A 20 -1.13 -11.10 -9.21
N LEU A 21 -0.94 -10.52 -8.03
CA LEU A 21 0.41 -10.33 -7.48
C LEU A 21 1.05 -11.66 -7.08
N GLU A 22 0.27 -12.58 -6.51
CA GLU A 22 0.80 -13.91 -6.17
C GLU A 22 1.20 -14.69 -7.42
N LEU A 23 0.45 -14.55 -8.51
CA LEU A 23 0.83 -15.13 -9.80
C LEU A 23 2.15 -14.57 -10.32
N ASP A 24 2.44 -13.31 -10.02
CA ASP A 24 3.70 -12.66 -10.41
C ASP A 24 4.84 -12.94 -9.42
N GLY A 25 4.63 -13.78 -8.41
CA GLY A 25 5.67 -14.21 -7.49
C GLY A 25 5.82 -13.37 -6.23
N TYR A 26 4.89 -12.46 -5.95
CA TYR A 26 4.92 -11.68 -4.72
C TYR A 26 4.26 -12.42 -3.56
N ASP A 27 4.78 -12.23 -2.35
CA ASP A 27 4.06 -12.58 -1.13
C ASP A 27 3.10 -11.42 -0.82
N VAL A 28 1.89 -11.74 -0.38
CA VAL A 28 0.87 -10.73 -0.10
C VAL A 28 0.35 -10.86 1.32
N ALA A 29 0.35 -9.76 2.05
CA ALA A 29 -0.34 -9.62 3.32
C ALA A 29 -1.49 -8.63 3.13
N VAL A 30 -2.56 -8.79 3.87
CA VAL A 30 -3.75 -7.95 3.72
C VAL A 30 -4.17 -7.38 5.06
N ALA A 31 -4.47 -6.08 5.09
CA ALA A 31 -5.08 -5.41 6.23
C ALA A 31 -6.35 -4.72 5.73
N PRO A 32 -7.54 -5.19 6.11
CA PRO A 32 -8.79 -4.64 5.57
C PRO A 32 -9.20 -3.31 6.21
N ARG A 33 -8.62 -2.96 7.36
CA ARG A 33 -8.94 -1.71 8.07
C ARG A 33 -7.66 -1.00 8.49
N GLY A 34 -7.77 0.32 8.65
CA GLY A 34 -6.63 1.13 9.09
C GLY A 34 -6.06 0.68 10.44
N ALA A 35 -6.94 0.30 11.38
CA ALA A 35 -6.52 -0.17 12.70
C ALA A 35 -5.74 -1.48 12.67
N ASP A 36 -5.86 -2.26 11.61
CA ASP A 36 -5.16 -3.55 11.48
C ASP A 36 -3.76 -3.40 10.88
N VAL A 37 -3.44 -2.25 10.29
CA VAL A 37 -2.22 -2.10 9.49
C VAL A 37 -0.95 -2.30 10.31
N LEU A 38 -0.79 -1.58 11.42
CA LEU A 38 0.42 -1.72 12.24
C LEU A 38 0.60 -3.12 12.81
N PRO A 39 -0.42 -3.74 13.44
CA PRO A 39 -0.25 -5.11 13.96
C PRO A 39 0.11 -6.11 12.87
N VAL A 40 -0.52 -6.04 11.69
CA VAL A 40 -0.21 -6.95 10.59
C VAL A 40 1.17 -6.66 10.01
N ALA A 41 1.51 -5.38 9.84
CA ALA A 41 2.81 -4.98 9.30
C ALA A 41 3.96 -5.39 10.21
N GLU A 42 3.79 -5.30 11.53
CA GLU A 42 4.82 -5.70 12.47
C GLU A 42 5.14 -7.19 12.39
N GLN A 43 4.15 -8.03 12.07
CA GLN A 43 4.34 -9.46 11.89
C GLN A 43 4.83 -9.80 10.48
N ALA A 44 4.24 -9.19 9.46
CA ALA A 44 4.52 -9.53 8.07
C ALA A 44 5.81 -8.89 7.55
N LEU A 45 6.19 -7.72 8.06
CA LEU A 45 7.36 -6.95 7.63
C LEU A 45 7.36 -6.73 6.11
N PRO A 46 6.34 -6.07 5.56
CA PRO A 46 6.24 -5.89 4.11
C PRO A 46 7.35 -4.99 3.57
N ASP A 47 7.69 -5.21 2.31
CA ASP A 47 8.66 -4.39 1.60
C ASP A 47 8.02 -3.16 0.98
N ILE A 48 6.72 -3.19 0.75
CA ILE A 48 5.97 -2.09 0.14
C ILE A 48 4.51 -2.18 0.54
N PHE A 49 3.85 -1.01 0.65
CA PHE A 49 2.42 -0.91 0.92
C PHE A 49 1.68 -0.44 -0.33
N LEU A 50 0.54 -1.07 -0.61
CA LEU A 50 -0.43 -0.60 -1.60
C LEU A 50 -1.70 -0.29 -0.82
N MET A 51 -2.02 1.00 -0.68
CA MET A 51 -3.00 1.48 0.28
C MET A 51 -4.09 2.32 -0.37
N ASP A 52 -5.35 2.01 -0.06
CA ASP A 52 -6.48 2.84 -0.46
C ASP A 52 -6.60 4.04 0.48
N TYR A 53 -7.00 5.19 -0.07
CA TYR A 53 -7.23 6.40 0.72
C TYR A 53 -8.42 6.24 1.66
N HIS A 54 -9.54 5.72 1.15
CA HIS A 54 -10.78 5.61 1.91
C HIS A 54 -10.91 4.22 2.51
N LEU A 55 -10.62 4.10 3.80
CA LEU A 55 -10.84 2.87 4.55
C LEU A 55 -12.12 2.99 5.37
N ALA A 56 -12.69 1.86 5.79
CA ALA A 56 -13.97 1.86 6.51
C ALA A 56 -13.90 2.59 7.85
N ASP A 57 -12.74 2.52 8.52
CA ASP A 57 -12.57 3.05 9.88
C ASP A 57 -11.78 4.36 9.95
N MET A 58 -11.02 4.71 8.91
CA MET A 58 -10.21 5.92 8.90
C MET A 58 -9.69 6.22 7.50
N ASP A 59 -9.11 7.40 7.30
CA ASP A 59 -8.48 7.74 6.02
C ASP A 59 -7.07 7.16 5.96
N GLY A 60 -6.69 6.67 4.77
CA GLY A 60 -5.37 6.07 4.56
C GLY A 60 -4.21 7.02 4.87
N VAL A 61 -4.40 8.35 4.69
CA VAL A 61 -3.35 9.33 5.03
C VAL A 61 -3.00 9.30 6.52
N ASP A 62 -3.97 9.02 7.38
CA ASP A 62 -3.70 8.91 8.81
C ASP A 62 -2.88 7.66 9.12
N VAL A 63 -3.14 6.57 8.39
CA VAL A 63 -2.34 5.34 8.48
C VAL A 63 -0.91 5.60 8.02
N ILE A 64 -0.74 6.34 6.93
CA ILE A 64 0.60 6.68 6.43
C ILE A 64 1.38 7.45 7.49
N ARG A 65 0.75 8.42 8.16
CA ARG A 65 1.41 9.19 9.22
C ARG A 65 1.85 8.29 10.36
N GLU A 66 1.03 7.33 10.76
CA GLU A 66 1.40 6.35 11.78
C GLU A 66 2.58 5.50 11.34
N LEU A 67 2.59 5.03 10.09
CA LEU A 67 3.69 4.24 9.54
C LEU A 67 4.99 5.06 9.50
N ARG A 68 4.92 6.32 9.09
CA ARG A 68 6.10 7.18 9.02
C ARG A 68 6.67 7.52 10.40
N ALA A 69 5.84 7.50 11.43
CA ALA A 69 6.29 7.68 12.81
C ALA A 69 6.87 6.41 13.42
N HIS A 70 6.67 5.26 12.80
CA HIS A 70 7.17 3.98 13.28
C HIS A 70 8.56 3.71 12.70
N ALA A 71 9.55 3.43 13.55
CA ALA A 71 10.94 3.28 13.13
C ALA A 71 11.13 2.23 12.02
N THR A 72 10.41 1.13 12.09
CA THR A 72 10.51 0.04 11.11
C THR A 72 10.01 0.47 9.72
N PHE A 73 8.97 1.30 9.66
CA PHE A 73 8.28 1.63 8.40
C PHE A 73 8.51 3.08 7.95
N ALA A 74 9.38 3.80 8.63
CA ALA A 74 9.62 5.21 8.34
C ALA A 74 10.02 5.48 6.89
N LYS A 75 10.64 4.51 6.22
CA LYS A 75 11.11 4.64 4.84
C LYS A 75 10.56 3.58 3.89
N THR A 76 9.67 2.71 4.37
CA THR A 76 9.09 1.68 3.51
C THR A 76 8.24 2.35 2.42
N PRO A 77 8.42 1.98 1.13
CA PRO A 77 7.64 2.59 0.05
C PRO A 77 6.13 2.39 0.24
N ILE A 78 5.37 3.44 -0.03
CA ILE A 78 3.91 3.41 0.05
C ILE A 78 3.33 3.97 -1.24
N ILE A 79 2.48 3.17 -1.90
CA ILE A 79 1.67 3.60 -3.02
C ILE A 79 0.26 3.83 -2.49
N MET A 80 -0.28 5.04 -2.67
CA MET A 80 -1.65 5.33 -2.29
C MET A 80 -2.53 5.38 -3.53
N THR A 81 -3.75 4.83 -3.42
CA THR A 81 -4.74 4.84 -4.50
C THR A 81 -6.03 5.49 -4.04
N SER A 82 -6.73 6.15 -4.94
CA SER A 82 -8.05 6.73 -4.67
C SER A 82 -8.79 6.97 -5.97
N GLY A 83 -10.12 6.95 -5.91
CA GLY A 83 -10.96 7.40 -7.03
C GLY A 83 -11.02 8.91 -7.16
N LEU A 84 -10.53 9.65 -6.18
CA LEU A 84 -10.48 11.10 -6.17
C LEU A 84 -9.04 11.56 -6.31
N ASP A 85 -8.85 12.78 -6.84
CA ASP A 85 -7.50 13.35 -6.93
C ASP A 85 -7.11 13.96 -5.58
N VAL A 86 -6.40 13.17 -4.79
CA VAL A 86 -5.87 13.58 -3.47
C VAL A 86 -4.35 13.44 -3.44
N GLU A 87 -3.71 13.61 -4.60
CA GLU A 87 -2.26 13.40 -4.72
C GLU A 87 -1.44 14.26 -3.76
N VAL A 88 -1.73 15.55 -3.68
CA VAL A 88 -0.98 16.46 -2.81
C VAL A 88 -1.07 16.00 -1.36
N GLU A 89 -2.28 15.69 -0.91
CA GLU A 89 -2.51 15.23 0.46
C GLU A 89 -1.78 13.92 0.73
N ALA A 90 -1.83 12.98 -0.21
CA ALA A 90 -1.16 11.68 -0.09
C ALA A 90 0.35 11.85 0.04
N LEU A 91 0.96 12.64 -0.84
CA LEU A 91 2.40 12.86 -0.84
C LEU A 91 2.85 13.61 0.41
N GLU A 92 2.10 14.61 0.86
CA GLU A 92 2.41 15.34 2.09
C GLU A 92 2.34 14.44 3.33
N ALA A 93 1.45 13.45 3.34
CA ALA A 93 1.35 12.49 4.44
C ALA A 93 2.54 11.52 4.46
N GLY A 94 3.21 11.33 3.34
CA GLY A 94 4.39 10.47 3.25
C GLY A 94 4.30 9.34 2.24
N ALA A 95 3.28 9.32 1.36
CA ALA A 95 3.23 8.37 0.26
C ALA A 95 4.32 8.68 -0.75
N ASN A 96 4.88 7.63 -1.37
CA ASN A 96 5.90 7.80 -2.41
C ASN A 96 5.27 8.06 -3.76
N VAL A 97 4.11 7.44 -4.02
CA VAL A 97 3.41 7.54 -5.31
C VAL A 97 1.91 7.55 -5.03
N PHE A 98 1.17 8.29 -5.85
CA PHE A 98 -0.28 8.31 -5.83
C PHE A 98 -0.80 7.88 -7.19
N ILE A 99 -1.79 6.97 -7.20
CA ILE A 99 -2.43 6.48 -8.42
C ILE A 99 -3.94 6.68 -8.34
N VAL A 100 -4.53 7.30 -9.37
CA VAL A 100 -5.97 7.46 -9.46
C VAL A 100 -6.61 6.17 -9.95
N LYS A 101 -7.71 5.75 -9.33
CA LYS A 101 -8.52 4.61 -9.78
C LYS A 101 -9.47 5.05 -10.90
N PRO A 102 -9.77 4.20 -11.86
CA PRO A 102 -9.23 2.83 -12.01
C PRO A 102 -7.80 2.86 -12.57
N PHE A 103 -6.99 1.91 -12.13
CA PHE A 103 -5.63 1.75 -12.67
C PHE A 103 -5.46 0.34 -13.23
N GLU A 104 -4.43 0.16 -14.05
CA GLU A 104 -4.11 -1.14 -14.63
C GLU A 104 -3.24 -1.94 -13.66
N PRO A 105 -3.75 -3.06 -13.09
CA PRO A 105 -2.94 -3.85 -12.14
C PRO A 105 -1.63 -4.35 -12.73
N GLY A 106 -1.56 -4.56 -14.05
CA GLY A 106 -0.33 -5.00 -14.71
C GLY A 106 0.82 -4.00 -14.63
N ASP A 107 0.53 -2.74 -14.28
CA ASP A 107 1.57 -1.72 -14.11
C ASP A 107 2.24 -1.78 -12.73
N LEU A 108 1.64 -2.48 -11.78
CA LEU A 108 2.14 -2.51 -10.40
C LEU A 108 3.52 -3.15 -10.25
N PRO A 109 3.83 -4.33 -10.87
CA PRO A 109 5.13 -4.94 -10.68
C PRO A 109 6.29 -4.04 -11.09
N GLY A 110 6.17 -3.33 -12.21
CA GLY A 110 7.19 -2.37 -12.66
C GLY A 110 7.36 -1.23 -11.68
N LEU A 111 6.26 -0.72 -11.13
CA LEU A 111 6.29 0.34 -10.14
C LEU A 111 6.93 -0.13 -8.84
N PHE A 112 6.60 -1.34 -8.37
CA PHE A 112 7.23 -1.92 -7.18
C PHE A 112 8.74 -2.04 -7.36
N THR A 113 9.18 -2.58 -8.49
CA THR A 113 10.60 -2.72 -8.78
C THR A 113 11.30 -1.37 -8.75
N SER A 114 10.71 -0.37 -9.37
CA SER A 114 11.25 0.98 -9.42
C SER A 114 11.40 1.60 -8.03
N LEU A 115 10.36 1.48 -7.20
CA LEU A 115 10.37 2.05 -5.85
C LEU A 115 11.34 1.33 -4.91
N LEU A 116 11.44 0.01 -5.02
CA LEU A 116 12.36 -0.77 -4.19
C LEU A 116 13.81 -0.53 -4.58
N ALA A 117 14.10 -0.35 -5.86
CA ALA A 117 15.44 0.01 -6.31
C ALA A 117 15.86 1.39 -5.82
N ALA A 118 14.94 2.36 -5.82
CA ALA A 118 15.21 3.72 -5.36
C ALA A 118 15.46 3.79 -3.85
N GLY A 119 14.92 2.84 -3.09
CA GLY A 119 15.08 2.77 -1.63
C GLY A 119 16.44 2.26 -1.17
N ASN A 120 17.24 1.77 -2.10
CA ASN A 120 18.59 1.26 -1.80
C ASN A 120 19.62 2.39 -1.97
#